data_30cfcda1e653ef46628607b606f542e9
#
_entry.id   30cfcda1e653ef46628607b606f542e9
#
_cell.length_a   1.000
_cell.length_b   1.000
_cell.length_c   1.000
_cell.angle_alpha   90.00
_cell.angle_beta   90.00
_cell.angle_gamma   90.00
#
_symmetry.space_group_name_H-M   'P 1'
#
loop_
_entity.id
_entity.type
_entity.pdbx_description
1 polymer ?
#
loop_
_entity_poly.entity_id
_entity_poly.type
_entity_poly.pdbx_seq_one_letter_code
_entity_poly.pdbx_strand_id
1 'polypeptide(L)'
;NVVKLTPLNAWIDRGKMGRYKRRRVLNKPVKIKYAKYLGKRYDLAFKFNNDKYYCSELIYDIYKDQFGIQLATPKPIKSYHIFGLGKLMKRRGMDPNQKVVAPCDLL
;
A
#
# COMPACT_ATOMS: atom_id res chain seq x y z
N ASN A 1 12.57 1.25 -7.82
CA ASN A 1 11.18 0.84 -7.56
C ASN A 1 10.23 2.01 -7.73
N VAL A 2 9.38 1.91 -8.72
CA VAL A 2 8.38 2.91 -9.05
C VAL A 2 7.03 2.23 -9.29
N VAL A 3 5.96 3.02 -9.23
CA VAL A 3 4.63 2.54 -9.59
C VAL A 3 4.60 2.25 -11.10
N LYS A 4 4.16 1.06 -11.47
CA LYS A 4 4.07 0.62 -12.86
C LYS A 4 2.87 -0.30 -13.07
N LEU A 5 2.47 -0.45 -14.32
CA LEU A 5 1.47 -1.44 -14.69
C LEU A 5 2.13 -2.79 -14.88
N THR A 6 1.48 -3.83 -14.36
CA THR A 6 1.93 -5.21 -14.52
C THR A 6 0.74 -6.06 -14.96
N PRO A 7 0.85 -6.87 -16.04
CA PRO A 7 -0.21 -7.81 -16.39
C PRO A 7 -0.51 -8.77 -15.24
N LEU A 8 -1.78 -9.10 -15.04
CA LEU A 8 -2.21 -9.94 -13.93
C LEU A 8 -1.51 -11.30 -13.94
N ASN A 9 -1.39 -11.93 -15.10
CA ASN A 9 -0.73 -13.23 -15.22
C ASN A 9 0.75 -13.17 -14.80
N ALA A 10 1.47 -12.10 -15.18
CA ALA A 10 2.87 -11.92 -14.79
C ALA A 10 2.99 -11.71 -13.27
N TRP A 11 2.04 -11.00 -12.66
CA TRP A 11 2.03 -10.81 -11.21
C TRP A 11 1.78 -12.13 -10.48
N ILE A 12 0.83 -12.94 -10.96
CA ILE A 12 0.55 -14.26 -10.39
C ILE A 12 1.77 -15.17 -10.50
N ASP A 13 2.44 -15.17 -11.65
CA ASP A 13 3.63 -16.01 -11.86
C ASP A 13 4.75 -15.67 -10.89
N ARG A 14 4.93 -14.40 -10.56
CA ARG A 14 5.92 -14.00 -9.55
C ARG A 14 5.59 -14.51 -8.15
N GLY A 15 4.31 -14.69 -7.84
CA GLY A 15 3.85 -15.21 -6.56
C GLY A 15 3.66 -16.71 -6.50
N LYS A 16 4.08 -17.45 -7.51
CA LYS A 16 3.77 -18.90 -7.61
C LYS A 16 4.32 -19.75 -6.47
N MET A 17 5.36 -19.29 -5.78
CA MET A 17 5.93 -19.98 -4.62
C MET A 17 5.19 -19.66 -3.34
N GLY A 18 4.25 -18.74 -3.36
CA GLY A 18 3.47 -18.33 -2.21
C GLY A 18 1.97 -18.48 -2.43
N ARG A 19 1.23 -17.98 -1.48
CA ARG A 19 -0.24 -17.92 -1.56
C ARG A 19 -0.67 -16.49 -1.76
N TYR A 20 -1.80 -16.27 -2.45
CA TYR A 20 -2.42 -14.98 -2.55
C TYR A 20 -3.87 -15.04 -2.09
N LYS A 21 -4.39 -13.89 -1.61
CA LYS A 21 -5.80 -13.71 -1.29
C LYS A 21 -6.37 -12.61 -2.17
N ARG A 22 -7.64 -12.73 -2.49
CA ARG A 22 -8.36 -11.74 -3.26
C ARG A 22 -9.55 -11.23 -2.46
N ARG A 23 -9.68 -9.91 -2.40
CA ARG A 23 -10.84 -9.24 -1.81
C ARG A 23 -11.57 -8.49 -2.90
N ARG A 24 -12.88 -8.68 -2.97
CA ARG A 24 -13.72 -7.91 -3.89
C ARG A 24 -14.41 -6.81 -3.09
N VAL A 25 -14.16 -5.57 -3.47
CA VAL A 25 -14.73 -4.40 -2.80
C VAL A 25 -15.87 -3.80 -3.61
N LEU A 26 -15.74 -3.81 -4.95
CA LEU A 26 -16.74 -3.28 -5.87
C LEU A 26 -17.45 -4.42 -6.59
N ASN A 27 -18.77 -4.28 -6.77
CA ASN A 27 -19.59 -5.32 -7.40
C ASN A 27 -19.54 -5.29 -8.93
N LYS A 28 -19.00 -4.22 -9.50
CA LYS A 28 -18.95 -4.04 -10.96
C LYS A 28 -17.50 -3.83 -11.39
N PRO A 29 -17.14 -4.26 -12.62
CA PRO A 29 -15.86 -3.84 -13.19
C PRO A 29 -15.82 -2.31 -13.32
N VAL A 30 -14.71 -1.72 -12.91
CA VAL A 30 -14.49 -0.27 -12.99
C VAL A 30 -13.13 0.02 -13.60
N LYS A 31 -13.03 1.17 -14.25
CA LYS A 31 -11.74 1.66 -14.73
C LYS A 31 -11.10 2.52 -13.66
N ILE A 32 -9.85 2.22 -13.35
CA ILE A 32 -9.05 3.01 -12.42
C ILE A 32 -8.23 4.02 -13.22
N LYS A 33 -8.31 5.28 -12.83
CA LYS A 33 -7.46 6.33 -13.41
C LYS A 33 -6.10 6.24 -12.72
N TYR A 34 -5.12 5.69 -13.40
CA TYR A 34 -3.81 5.38 -12.81
C TYR A 34 -2.69 6.33 -13.25
N ALA A 35 -2.93 7.22 -14.21
CA ALA A 35 -1.88 8.05 -14.79
C ALA A 35 -1.12 8.89 -13.77
N LYS A 36 -1.81 9.43 -12.76
CA LYS A 36 -1.16 10.28 -11.75
C LYS A 36 -0.27 9.50 -10.78
N TYR A 37 -0.41 8.17 -10.73
CA TYR A 37 0.40 7.33 -9.83
C TYR A 37 1.62 6.74 -10.53
N LEU A 38 1.56 6.58 -11.86
CA LEU A 38 2.64 5.93 -12.61
C LEU A 38 3.95 6.70 -12.47
N GLY A 39 5.05 5.96 -12.27
CA GLY A 39 6.38 6.54 -12.16
C GLY A 39 6.73 7.10 -10.80
N LYS A 40 5.79 7.16 -9.85
CA LYS A 40 6.09 7.61 -8.50
C LYS A 40 7.00 6.60 -7.79
N ARG A 41 7.92 7.11 -6.99
CA ARG A 41 8.90 6.27 -6.30
C ARG A 41 8.28 5.58 -5.09
N TYR A 42 8.91 4.48 -4.67
CA TYR A 42 8.53 3.77 -3.46
C TYR A 42 8.94 4.57 -2.23
N ASP A 43 8.05 4.64 -1.24
CA ASP A 43 8.28 5.37 0.00
C ASP A 43 8.79 4.41 1.08
N LEU A 44 10.10 4.41 1.29
CA LEU A 44 10.73 3.58 2.32
C LEU A 44 10.48 4.06 3.75
N ALA A 45 10.02 5.29 3.93
CA ALA A 45 9.68 5.86 5.24
C ALA A 45 8.20 5.71 5.58
N PHE A 46 7.39 5.16 4.69
CA PHE A 46 5.96 4.88 4.89
C PHE A 46 5.15 6.09 5.36
N LYS A 47 5.34 7.23 4.70
CA LYS A 47 4.63 8.47 5.04
C LYS A 47 3.49 8.73 4.08
N PHE A 48 2.35 9.20 4.61
CA PHE A 48 1.26 9.71 3.78
C PHE A 48 1.58 11.13 3.28
N ASN A 49 0.85 11.54 2.26
CA ASN A 49 0.85 12.93 1.74
C ASN A 49 2.22 13.41 1.26
N ASN A 50 3.03 12.50 0.73
CA ASN A 50 4.25 12.85 0.02
C ASN A 50 4.13 12.42 -1.44
N ASP A 51 5.16 12.68 -2.25
CA ASP A 51 5.16 12.38 -3.67
C ASP A 51 5.61 10.94 -3.97
N LYS A 52 5.53 10.06 -2.97
CA LYS A 52 5.93 8.67 -3.03
C LYS A 52 4.82 7.78 -2.50
N TYR A 53 4.86 6.50 -2.87
CA TYR A 53 3.86 5.54 -2.40
C TYR A 53 4.51 4.27 -1.91
N TYR A 54 4.03 3.75 -0.78
CA TYR A 54 4.25 2.34 -0.45
C TYR A 54 3.01 1.52 -0.88
N CYS A 55 3.16 0.19 -0.99
CA CYS A 55 2.18 -0.65 -1.69
C CYS A 55 0.74 -0.53 -1.15
N SER A 56 0.56 -0.63 0.15
CA SER A 56 -0.77 -0.56 0.76
C SER A 56 -1.34 0.86 0.74
N GLU A 57 -0.51 1.87 0.83
CA GLU A 57 -0.92 3.27 0.68
C GLU A 57 -1.49 3.54 -0.71
N LEU A 58 -0.86 3.02 -1.74
CA LEU A 58 -1.32 3.22 -3.11
C LEU A 58 -2.74 2.68 -3.30
N ILE A 59 -3.00 1.48 -2.81
CA ILE A 59 -4.33 0.87 -2.89
C ILE A 59 -5.34 1.66 -2.06
N TYR A 60 -4.97 2.04 -0.86
CA TYR A 60 -5.80 2.85 0.02
C TYR A 60 -6.20 4.18 -0.65
N ASP A 61 -5.23 4.88 -1.23
CA ASP A 61 -5.47 6.17 -1.88
C ASP A 61 -6.34 6.03 -3.14
N ILE A 62 -6.13 4.99 -3.95
CA ILE A 62 -6.93 4.78 -5.16
C ILE A 62 -8.41 4.62 -4.79
N TYR A 63 -8.72 3.77 -3.82
CA TYR A 63 -10.11 3.56 -3.42
C TYR A 63 -10.72 4.79 -2.79
N LYS A 64 -9.98 5.49 -1.96
CA LYS A 64 -10.46 6.69 -1.29
C LYS A 64 -10.71 7.82 -2.28
N ASP A 65 -9.74 8.11 -3.16
CA ASP A 65 -9.81 9.23 -4.08
C ASP A 65 -10.82 9.00 -5.21
N GLN A 66 -10.89 7.80 -5.74
CA GLN A 66 -11.67 7.53 -6.94
C GLN A 66 -13.07 6.98 -6.65
N PHE A 67 -13.24 6.30 -5.53
CA PHE A 67 -14.52 5.67 -5.21
C PHE A 67 -15.11 6.11 -3.87
N GLY A 68 -14.41 6.96 -3.13
CA GLY A 68 -14.86 7.41 -1.82
C GLY A 68 -14.90 6.29 -0.77
N ILE A 69 -14.17 5.21 -0.98
CA ILE A 69 -14.16 4.05 -0.09
C ILE A 69 -12.90 4.06 0.75
N GLN A 70 -13.06 4.11 2.08
CA GLN A 70 -11.96 3.98 3.02
C GLN A 70 -11.81 2.51 3.41
N LEU A 71 -10.79 1.84 2.86
CA LEU A 71 -10.58 0.41 3.08
C LEU A 71 -10.17 0.06 4.50
N ALA A 72 -9.52 0.98 5.20
CA ALA A 72 -9.02 0.76 6.54
C ALA A 72 -8.85 2.10 7.25
N THR A 73 -8.71 2.06 8.58
CA THR A 73 -8.37 3.24 9.38
C THR A 73 -6.88 3.24 9.63
N PRO A 74 -6.12 4.26 9.17
CA PRO A 74 -4.70 4.33 9.45
C PRO A 74 -4.40 4.29 10.95
N LYS A 75 -3.35 3.57 11.33
CA LYS A 75 -2.93 3.39 12.73
C LYS A 75 -1.48 3.81 12.90
N PRO A 76 -1.07 4.26 14.12
CA PRO A 76 0.34 4.55 14.37
C PRO A 76 1.21 3.33 14.09
N ILE A 77 2.36 3.55 13.44
CA ILE A 77 3.25 2.44 13.08
C ILE A 77 3.72 1.66 14.31
N LYS A 78 3.88 2.32 15.45
CA LYS A 78 4.27 1.67 16.70
C LYS A 78 3.25 0.66 17.21
N SER A 79 2.01 0.69 16.73
CA SER A 79 0.96 -0.26 17.13
C SER A 79 1.13 -1.64 16.50
N TYR A 80 1.99 -1.79 15.50
CA TYR A 80 2.26 -3.05 14.86
C TYR A 80 3.38 -3.79 15.61
N HIS A 81 3.11 -5.04 15.97
CA HIS A 81 4.07 -5.88 16.73
C HIS A 81 4.97 -6.63 15.75
N ILE A 82 5.98 -5.96 15.23
CA ILE A 82 6.92 -6.50 14.26
C ILE A 82 8.30 -6.53 14.89
N PHE A 83 8.96 -7.71 14.87
CA PHE A 83 10.31 -7.86 15.37
C PHE A 83 11.29 -6.96 14.61
N GLY A 84 12.10 -6.20 15.34
CA GLY A 84 13.07 -5.30 14.72
C GLY A 84 12.49 -3.99 14.21
N LEU A 85 11.20 -3.71 14.45
CA LEU A 85 10.55 -2.50 13.96
C LEU A 85 11.22 -1.23 14.49
N GLY A 86 11.64 -1.21 15.75
CA GLY A 86 12.30 -0.06 16.34
C GLY A 86 13.60 0.32 15.62
N LYS A 87 14.42 -0.67 15.28
CA LYS A 87 15.66 -0.45 14.52
C LYS A 87 15.36 0.07 13.11
N LEU A 88 14.35 -0.50 12.46
CA LEU A 88 13.95 -0.09 11.13
C LEU A 88 13.47 1.36 11.11
N MET A 89 12.67 1.75 12.11
CA MET A 89 12.18 3.12 12.24
C MET A 89 13.32 4.12 12.39
N LYS A 90 14.31 3.81 13.23
CA LYS A 90 15.48 4.66 13.39
C LYS A 90 16.27 4.78 12.08
N ARG A 91 16.49 3.67 11.39
CA ARG A 91 17.25 3.65 10.13
C ARG A 91 16.59 4.50 9.05
N ARG A 92 15.27 4.48 8.97
CA ARG A 92 14.51 5.17 7.92
C ARG A 92 13.95 6.52 8.34
N GLY A 93 14.26 6.99 9.55
CA GLY A 93 13.78 8.27 10.02
C GLY A 93 12.27 8.34 10.20
N MET A 94 11.66 7.24 10.59
CA MET A 94 10.21 7.18 10.78
C MET A 94 9.81 7.64 12.18
N ASP A 95 8.71 8.40 12.26
CA ASP A 95 8.09 8.77 13.52
C ASP A 95 7.25 7.59 14.04
N PRO A 96 7.44 7.14 15.30
CA PRO A 96 6.61 6.06 15.86
C PRO A 96 5.12 6.36 15.86
N ASN A 97 4.73 7.63 15.88
CA ASN A 97 3.34 8.06 15.88
C ASN A 97 2.76 8.27 14.48
N GLN A 98 3.58 8.15 13.42
CA GLN A 98 3.05 8.31 12.06
C GLN A 98 2.03 7.21 11.76
N LYS A 99 0.94 7.59 11.12
CA LYS A 99 -0.11 6.65 10.76
C LYS A 99 0.21 5.97 9.45
N VAL A 100 -0.04 4.65 9.40
CA VAL A 100 0.20 3.84 8.21
C VAL A 100 -0.96 2.87 8.02
N VAL A 101 -1.06 2.32 6.81
CA VAL A 101 -1.96 1.23 6.47
C VAL A 101 -1.10 0.06 6.01
N ALA A 102 -1.17 -1.06 6.72
CA ALA A 102 -0.44 -2.26 6.33
C ALA A 102 -1.28 -3.10 5.35
N PRO A 103 -0.65 -3.99 4.55
CA PRO A 103 -1.40 -4.88 3.67
C PRO A 103 -2.45 -5.72 4.38
N CYS A 104 -2.19 -6.17 5.60
CA CYS A 104 -3.15 -6.94 6.38
C CYS A 104 -4.40 -6.15 6.78
N ASP A 105 -4.32 -4.82 6.82
CA ASP A 105 -5.46 -3.96 7.14
C ASP A 105 -6.44 -3.85 5.98
N LEU A 106 -6.02 -4.21 4.78
CA LEU A 106 -6.83 -4.11 3.56
C LEU A 106 -7.68 -5.36 3.28
N LEU A 107 -7.47 -6.41 4.04
CA LEU A 107 -8.18 -7.68 3.87
C LEU A 107 -9.53 -7.70 4.58
#